data_6a793f69d387de000d9848dd96189775
#
_entry.id   6a793f69d387de000d9848dd96189775
#
_cell.length_a   1.000
_cell.length_b   1.000
_cell.length_c   1.000
_cell.angle_alpha   90.00
_cell.angle_beta   90.00
_cell.angle_gamma   90.00
#
_symmetry.space_group_name_H-M   'P 1'
#
loop_
_entity.id
_entity.type
_entity.pdbx_description
1 polymer ?
#
loop_
_entity_poly.entity_id
_entity_poly.type
_entity_poly.pdbx_seq_one_letter_code
_entity_poly.pdbx_strand_id
1 'polypeptide(L)'
;IGNTLYAHELNGDDAAIFKSGTNNVVKNNYPMSTDIIIDVNNAWIGKEAVIGITLNSAATGTANIMVGGKTYTVNLTDGKATLKVSDLPAGENTVKVDYDGDGKFKSSTNSTTFKVFDGIVTNETFFDYFINGTLADYVPEGATLDFRGKFYSHDDVKFDLVINKPINMISTTGDAFIDLNTTAGSLLGENPGSCFTINNGGSGSNVSGIIFHNTQVWIYDAHNVVLNNISVIVENKRVGSGVGTTAIRHGSTNVTLKNSYIYTSNNGGSSSIVLTHVQNCTVENNTIVGEGNVGNLLYLNTFNDAGCDLSNDYNKIINNKITGPSPAAGICYGIGINGNNNLIAGNVINYAGNGIVPAWGATPNNNTYCDNVLIGGASMSVAASSIAYNNTVSGTLTIGSGSVAYNNTAKAISVSSNSVVSNSSATAALTVQAGAKVANVTAASLSVSGKNAVIENVSISGVGTIKSSATNTTLINSTFGGMLTVQSAKNTIKYNNIVLATGDAAILATGGDNVITNNYLIAGDKLGDNAVNSTVETNIVKDNLPGGIVNVTITAKDVFEGSDVIIDVTVDSLSNLTEKFMLKINNKEYVL
;
A
#
# COMPACT_ATOMS: atom_id res chain seq x y z
N ILE A 1 26.88 71.43 27.02
CA ILE A 1 27.04 69.99 26.86
C ILE A 1 27.14 69.35 28.26
N GLY A 2 26.35 68.29 28.53
CA GLY A 2 26.45 67.52 29.78
C GLY A 2 25.93 68.20 31.03
N ASN A 3 25.18 69.29 30.95
CA ASN A 3 24.59 69.97 32.10
C ASN A 3 23.19 69.40 32.41
N THR A 4 22.80 69.44 33.67
CA THR A 4 21.38 69.18 34.05
C THR A 4 20.61 70.50 34.00
N LEU A 5 19.63 70.57 33.12
CA LEU A 5 18.89 71.79 32.82
C LEU A 5 17.39 71.57 32.94
N TYR A 6 16.75 72.40 33.77
CA TYR A 6 15.30 72.47 33.89
C TYR A 6 14.83 73.91 33.78
N ALA A 7 13.81 74.20 32.97
CA ALA A 7 13.22 75.51 32.86
C ALA A 7 11.69 75.34 32.63
N HIS A 8 10.96 75.49 33.71
CA HIS A 8 9.52 75.25 33.74
C HIS A 8 9.15 73.87 33.16
N GLU A 9 8.50 73.82 32.03
CA GLU A 9 8.16 72.52 31.37
C GLU A 9 9.26 71.99 30.43
N LEU A 10 10.35 72.71 30.24
CA LEU A 10 11.45 72.37 29.37
C LEU A 10 12.58 71.71 30.12
N ASN A 11 13.16 70.67 29.53
CA ASN A 11 14.23 69.88 30.13
C ASN A 11 15.38 69.59 29.17
N GLY A 12 16.59 69.49 29.69
CA GLY A 12 17.80 69.12 28.92
C GLY A 12 18.10 70.15 27.85
N ASP A 13 18.31 69.74 26.62
CA ASP A 13 18.67 70.64 25.51
C ASP A 13 17.58 71.67 25.22
N ASP A 14 16.33 71.34 25.47
CA ASP A 14 15.19 72.21 25.28
C ASP A 14 15.16 73.34 26.34
N ALA A 15 15.68 73.07 27.52
CA ALA A 15 15.82 74.08 28.56
C ALA A 15 17.03 74.99 28.36
N ALA A 16 17.93 74.74 27.45
CA ALA A 16 19.08 75.58 27.08
C ALA A 16 18.71 76.65 26.02
N ILE A 17 17.91 77.54 26.39
CA ILE A 17 16.99 78.21 25.51
C ILE A 17 17.46 79.39 24.77
N PHE A 18 18.43 80.08 25.25
CA PHE A 18 18.84 81.28 24.55
C PHE A 18 20.06 81.05 23.69
N LYS A 19 19.83 80.80 22.40
CA LYS A 19 20.87 80.70 21.38
C LYS A 19 20.97 82.03 20.69
N SER A 20 21.70 82.97 21.27
CA SER A 20 22.07 84.18 20.52
C SER A 20 23.52 84.02 20.07
N GLY A 21 23.78 84.15 18.79
CA GLY A 21 25.08 83.99 18.17
C GLY A 21 25.21 82.82 17.20
N THR A 22 26.23 82.87 16.35
CA THR A 22 26.57 81.84 15.39
C THR A 22 27.44 80.74 16.04
N ASN A 23 27.24 79.47 15.62
CA ASN A 23 28.05 78.32 16.08
C ASN A 23 27.83 77.81 17.53
N ASN A 24 26.70 78.13 18.14
CA ASN A 24 26.36 77.55 19.46
C ASN A 24 26.06 76.07 19.35
N VAL A 25 26.72 75.24 20.15
CA VAL A 25 26.47 73.81 20.23
C VAL A 25 25.74 73.50 21.55
N VAL A 26 24.49 73.16 21.41
CA VAL A 26 23.62 72.68 22.54
C VAL A 26 23.28 71.23 22.25
N LYS A 27 23.86 70.34 23.04
CA LYS A 27 23.64 68.91 22.91
C LYS A 27 23.98 68.18 24.18
N ASN A 28 23.34 67.07 24.38
CA ASN A 28 23.60 66.13 25.47
C ASN A 28 23.46 66.76 26.87
N ASN A 29 22.54 67.72 27.04
CA ASN A 29 22.23 68.22 28.40
C ASN A 29 21.14 67.33 29.01
N TYR A 30 21.24 67.11 30.30
CA TYR A 30 20.34 66.23 31.04
C TYR A 30 19.05 66.93 31.51
N PRO A 31 17.91 66.23 31.62
CA PRO A 31 17.70 64.88 31.14
C PRO A 31 17.55 64.81 29.62
N MET A 32 18.20 63.85 29.00
CA MET A 32 18.11 63.59 27.56
C MET A 32 16.86 62.74 27.24
N SER A 33 16.39 62.83 26.00
CA SER A 33 15.38 61.88 25.54
C SER A 33 16.01 60.50 25.30
N THR A 34 15.27 59.45 25.57
CA THR A 34 15.62 58.08 25.19
C THR A 34 14.40 57.40 24.60
N ASP A 35 14.62 56.71 23.49
CA ASP A 35 13.58 55.88 22.88
C ASP A 35 13.60 54.50 23.50
N ILE A 36 12.46 53.87 23.59
CA ILE A 36 12.33 52.46 24.01
C ILE A 36 12.11 51.61 22.75
N ILE A 37 13.00 50.67 22.51
CA ILE A 37 12.82 49.63 21.49
C ILE A 37 12.29 48.40 22.22
N ILE A 38 11.18 47.86 21.74
CA ILE A 38 10.56 46.62 22.27
C ILE A 38 10.75 45.54 21.21
N ASP A 39 11.41 44.45 21.58
CA ASP A 39 11.61 43.28 20.76
C ASP A 39 10.84 42.12 21.37
N VAL A 40 9.83 41.61 20.67
CA VAL A 40 9.02 40.50 21.10
C VAL A 40 8.57 39.67 19.89
N ASN A 41 8.76 38.37 19.96
CA ASN A 41 8.31 37.46 18.92
C ASN A 41 6.93 36.87 19.29
N ASN A 42 6.20 36.43 18.27
CA ASN A 42 5.02 35.62 18.45
C ASN A 42 5.32 34.39 19.30
N ALA A 43 4.34 33.93 20.08
CA ALA A 43 4.52 32.82 21.01
C ALA A 43 3.42 31.76 20.81
N TRP A 44 3.66 30.61 21.41
CA TRP A 44 2.69 29.53 21.48
C TRP A 44 2.00 29.51 22.85
N ILE A 45 0.72 29.19 22.89
CA ILE A 45 -0.02 29.12 24.15
C ILE A 45 0.65 28.18 25.16
N GLY A 46 0.75 28.61 26.39
CA GLY A 46 1.45 27.87 27.46
C GLY A 46 2.97 27.85 27.36
N LYS A 47 3.57 28.57 26.37
CA LYS A 47 5.01 28.79 26.28
C LYS A 47 5.38 30.20 26.74
N GLU A 48 6.63 30.39 27.15
CA GLU A 48 7.16 31.70 27.52
C GLU A 48 7.26 32.61 26.30
N ALA A 49 6.66 33.82 26.37
CA ALA A 49 6.98 34.92 25.50
C ALA A 49 8.20 35.68 26.08
N VAL A 50 9.18 35.95 25.26
CA VAL A 50 10.39 36.68 25.63
C VAL A 50 10.28 38.11 25.11
N ILE A 51 10.21 39.06 26.03
CA ILE A 51 10.09 40.50 25.74
C ILE A 51 11.41 41.16 26.07
N GLY A 52 12.15 41.61 25.05
CA GLY A 52 13.36 42.40 25.16
C GLY A 52 13.04 43.87 25.11
N ILE A 53 13.65 44.68 25.96
CA ILE A 53 13.59 46.13 25.88
C ILE A 53 15.01 46.70 25.77
N THR A 54 15.15 47.72 24.97
CA THR A 54 16.42 48.43 24.80
C THR A 54 16.17 49.94 24.80
N LEU A 55 16.88 50.61 25.66
CA LEU A 55 16.96 52.06 25.78
C LEU A 55 18.39 52.51 25.46
N ASN A 56 18.68 53.79 25.70
CA ASN A 56 20.08 54.25 25.65
C ASN A 56 20.93 53.42 26.64
N SER A 57 22.16 53.01 26.24
CA SER A 57 23.04 52.17 27.05
C SER A 57 23.44 52.75 28.42
N ALA A 58 23.33 54.07 28.58
CA ALA A 58 23.59 54.76 29.85
C ALA A 58 22.35 54.94 30.74
N ALA A 59 21.17 54.45 30.29
CA ALA A 59 19.92 54.48 31.07
C ALA A 59 20.02 53.43 32.20
N THR A 60 19.60 53.83 33.39
CA THR A 60 19.64 53.01 34.61
C THR A 60 18.28 52.95 35.30
N GLY A 61 18.18 52.20 36.39
CA GLY A 61 16.93 52.06 37.15
C GLY A 61 16.03 50.95 36.65
N THR A 62 14.77 51.17 36.67
CA THR A 62 13.75 50.16 36.34
C THR A 62 12.82 50.61 35.19
N ALA A 63 12.30 49.67 34.45
CA ALA A 63 11.19 49.88 33.51
C ALA A 63 10.01 48.99 33.91
N ASN A 64 8.80 49.50 33.74
CA ASN A 64 7.56 48.78 33.97
C ASN A 64 7.04 48.24 32.63
N ILE A 65 6.90 46.94 32.52
CA ILE A 65 6.38 46.25 31.34
C ILE A 65 4.97 45.75 31.65
N MET A 66 4.01 46.23 30.92
CA MET A 66 2.61 45.81 31.04
C MET A 66 2.28 44.86 29.90
N VAL A 67 1.87 43.63 30.23
CA VAL A 67 1.49 42.59 29.26
C VAL A 67 0.53 41.59 29.89
N GLY A 68 -0.46 41.09 29.16
CA GLY A 68 -1.45 40.15 29.67
C GLY A 68 -2.25 40.66 30.90
N GLY A 69 -2.48 41.99 30.96
CA GLY A 69 -3.18 42.65 32.09
C GLY A 69 -2.36 42.73 33.38
N LYS A 70 -1.09 42.36 33.38
CA LYS A 70 -0.18 42.41 34.53
C LYS A 70 0.96 43.38 34.27
N THR A 71 1.48 44.00 35.35
CA THR A 71 2.65 44.88 35.27
C THR A 71 3.85 44.19 35.94
N TYR A 72 4.97 44.21 35.27
CA TYR A 72 6.23 43.62 35.72
C TYR A 72 7.30 44.70 35.74
N THR A 73 7.97 44.87 36.88
CA THR A 73 9.11 45.80 36.99
C THR A 73 10.41 45.04 36.75
N VAL A 74 11.21 45.51 35.81
CA VAL A 74 12.48 44.95 35.42
C VAL A 74 13.62 45.94 35.65
N ASN A 75 14.80 45.46 36.06
CA ASN A 75 15.99 46.30 36.22
C ASN A 75 16.71 46.46 34.88
N LEU A 76 17.15 47.65 34.56
CA LEU A 76 17.96 47.92 33.39
C LEU A 76 19.45 47.68 33.68
N THR A 77 20.10 46.93 32.80
CA THR A 77 21.56 46.74 32.76
C THR A 77 22.05 47.18 31.38
N ASP A 78 22.91 48.18 31.35
CA ASP A 78 23.37 48.78 30.09
C ASP A 78 22.23 49.21 29.17
N GLY A 79 21.17 49.78 29.74
CA GLY A 79 19.96 50.19 29.04
C GLY A 79 19.09 49.05 28.53
N LYS A 80 19.29 47.79 28.92
CA LYS A 80 18.56 46.65 28.46
C LYS A 80 17.90 45.89 29.59
N ALA A 81 16.75 45.26 29.30
CA ALA A 81 16.18 44.23 30.16
C ALA A 81 15.43 43.20 29.32
N THR A 82 15.20 42.02 29.91
CA THR A 82 14.42 40.94 29.31
C THR A 82 13.43 40.45 30.34
N LEU A 83 12.17 40.31 29.91
CA LEU A 83 11.08 39.72 30.67
C LEU A 83 10.63 38.44 29.97
N LYS A 84 10.45 37.36 30.72
CA LYS A 84 9.83 36.12 30.28
C LYS A 84 8.46 35.99 30.93
N VAL A 85 7.41 35.80 30.13
CA VAL A 85 6.04 35.71 30.60
C VAL A 85 5.35 34.48 30.02
N SER A 86 4.80 33.67 30.88
CA SER A 86 3.92 32.54 30.53
C SER A 86 2.45 32.93 30.76
N ASP A 87 1.55 32.02 30.36
CA ASP A 87 0.09 32.09 30.62
C ASP A 87 -0.61 33.32 29.99
N LEU A 88 -0.10 33.75 28.84
CA LEU A 88 -0.75 34.77 28.04
C LEU A 88 -1.94 34.19 27.27
N PRO A 89 -3.04 34.94 27.12
CA PRO A 89 -4.19 34.49 26.35
C PRO A 89 -3.87 34.39 24.86
N ALA A 90 -4.53 33.46 24.18
CA ALA A 90 -4.47 33.38 22.72
C ALA A 90 -4.97 34.66 22.06
N GLY A 91 -4.43 34.98 20.89
CA GLY A 91 -4.75 36.16 20.12
C GLY A 91 -3.73 37.28 20.28
N GLU A 92 -4.12 38.50 19.93
CA GLU A 92 -3.24 39.67 19.99
C GLU A 92 -3.04 40.14 21.44
N ASN A 93 -1.80 40.30 21.82
CA ASN A 93 -1.35 40.80 23.11
C ASN A 93 -0.58 42.10 22.92
N THR A 94 -0.89 43.12 23.72
CA THR A 94 -0.17 44.39 23.74
C THR A 94 0.89 44.36 24.83
N VAL A 95 2.11 44.77 24.46
CA VAL A 95 3.19 45.10 25.41
C VAL A 95 3.31 46.61 25.46
N LYS A 96 3.14 47.19 26.66
CA LYS A 96 3.41 48.59 26.91
C LYS A 96 4.56 48.70 27.90
N VAL A 97 5.54 49.53 27.61
CA VAL A 97 6.71 49.77 28.47
C VAL A 97 6.74 51.23 28.88
N ASP A 98 6.78 51.45 30.18
CA ASP A 98 6.96 52.76 30.77
C ASP A 98 8.29 52.84 31.54
N TYR A 99 9.11 53.82 31.24
CA TYR A 99 10.34 54.14 31.91
C TYR A 99 10.22 55.52 32.53
N ASP A 100 10.38 55.61 33.86
CA ASP A 100 10.15 56.87 34.62
C ASP A 100 11.31 57.86 34.47
N GLY A 101 12.43 57.46 33.91
CA GLY A 101 13.63 58.25 33.82
C GLY A 101 14.60 58.00 34.99
N ASP A 102 15.83 58.55 34.94
CA ASP A 102 16.89 58.33 35.96
C ASP A 102 17.72 59.60 36.28
N GLY A 103 17.20 60.75 36.00
CA GLY A 103 17.94 62.00 36.17
C GLY A 103 18.85 62.34 34.98
N LYS A 104 19.35 61.37 34.21
CA LYS A 104 20.06 61.57 32.95
C LYS A 104 19.09 61.53 31.76
N PHE A 105 18.07 60.76 31.87
CA PHE A 105 17.07 60.57 30.81
C PHE A 105 15.66 60.93 31.28
N LYS A 106 14.87 61.49 30.38
CA LYS A 106 13.43 61.76 30.57
C LYS A 106 12.65 60.47 30.64
N SER A 107 11.48 60.52 31.24
CA SER A 107 10.51 59.45 31.13
C SER A 107 10.17 59.16 29.66
N SER A 108 9.96 57.89 29.33
CA SER A 108 9.61 57.45 27.99
C SER A 108 8.62 56.30 28.06
N THR A 109 7.77 56.22 27.07
CA THR A 109 6.80 55.13 26.93
C THR A 109 6.77 54.64 25.47
N ASN A 110 6.60 53.34 25.28
CA ASN A 110 6.37 52.75 23.96
C ASN A 110 5.49 51.52 24.08
N SER A 111 4.86 51.12 22.98
CA SER A 111 4.06 49.90 22.95
C SER A 111 4.16 49.21 21.60
N THR A 112 3.98 47.88 21.63
CA THR A 112 3.90 47.05 20.43
C THR A 112 2.91 45.91 20.69
N THR A 113 2.56 45.18 19.64
CA THR A 113 1.70 43.98 19.75
C THR A 113 2.44 42.77 19.21
N PHE A 114 2.05 41.60 19.72
CA PHE A 114 2.45 40.29 19.23
C PHE A 114 1.30 39.30 19.39
N LYS A 115 1.35 38.17 18.69
CA LYS A 115 0.30 37.15 18.75
C LYS A 115 0.73 35.94 19.56
N VAL A 116 -0.20 35.37 20.32
CA VAL A 116 -0.08 34.06 20.97
C VAL A 116 -1.01 33.10 20.24
N PHE A 117 -0.46 32.02 19.73
CA PHE A 117 -1.17 31.06 18.91
C PHE A 117 -1.59 29.84 19.72
N ASP A 118 -2.81 29.33 19.48
CA ASP A 118 -3.42 28.18 20.17
C ASP A 118 -3.53 26.94 19.29
N GLY A 119 -3.06 27.00 18.05
CA GLY A 119 -3.11 25.91 17.09
C GLY A 119 -4.38 25.88 16.24
N ILE A 120 -5.31 26.81 16.42
CA ILE A 120 -6.48 26.93 15.54
C ILE A 120 -6.07 27.65 14.25
N VAL A 121 -6.10 26.89 13.13
CA VAL A 121 -5.75 27.41 11.81
C VAL A 121 -7.02 27.66 11.01
N THR A 122 -7.27 28.93 10.72
CA THR A 122 -8.37 29.37 9.84
C THR A 122 -7.78 30.00 8.58
N ASN A 123 -8.62 30.35 7.61
CA ASN A 123 -8.17 31.06 6.39
C ASN A 123 -7.47 32.40 6.71
N GLU A 124 -7.92 33.09 7.77
CA GLU A 124 -7.34 34.36 8.20
C GLU A 124 -5.99 34.18 8.93
N THR A 125 -5.79 33.07 9.64
CA THR A 125 -4.59 32.81 10.44
C THR A 125 -3.58 31.91 9.74
N PHE A 126 -3.90 31.34 8.58
CA PHE A 126 -3.07 30.37 7.87
C PHE A 126 -1.64 30.88 7.65
N PHE A 127 -1.48 32.10 7.13
CA PHE A 127 -0.16 32.68 6.86
C PHE A 127 0.60 33.10 8.13
N ASP A 128 -0.06 33.16 9.27
CA ASP A 128 0.63 33.31 10.55
C ASP A 128 1.34 32.00 10.93
N TYR A 129 0.71 30.83 10.69
CA TYR A 129 1.30 29.52 10.99
C TYR A 129 2.29 29.03 9.95
N PHE A 130 2.12 29.45 8.68
CA PHE A 130 2.96 29.03 7.55
C PHE A 130 3.59 30.25 6.87
N ILE A 131 4.87 30.44 7.15
CA ILE A 131 5.67 31.53 6.56
C ILE A 131 6.43 30.98 5.36
N ASN A 132 6.21 31.54 4.18
CA ASN A 132 6.78 31.04 2.92
C ASN A 132 6.53 29.53 2.68
N GLY A 133 5.37 29.03 3.09
CA GLY A 133 4.96 27.64 2.93
C GLY A 133 5.52 26.65 3.96
N THR A 134 6.34 27.10 4.91
CA THR A 134 6.87 26.27 6.00
C THR A 134 6.31 26.69 7.36
N LEU A 135 6.32 25.77 8.33
CA LEU A 135 5.87 26.09 9.69
C LEU A 135 6.71 27.19 10.31
N ALA A 136 6.04 28.17 10.93
CA ALA A 136 6.68 29.26 11.66
C ALA A 136 7.51 28.75 12.85
N ASP A 137 8.58 29.46 13.21
CA ASP A 137 9.52 29.03 14.26
C ASP A 137 8.87 28.89 15.63
N TYR A 138 7.89 29.74 15.94
CA TYR A 138 7.16 29.68 17.23
C TYR A 138 6.16 28.53 17.34
N VAL A 139 5.86 27.80 16.26
CA VAL A 139 5.09 26.54 16.35
C VAL A 139 6.00 25.46 16.92
N PRO A 140 5.75 24.94 18.14
CA PRO A 140 6.63 23.96 18.74
C PRO A 140 6.50 22.59 18.10
N GLU A 141 7.53 21.77 18.22
CA GLU A 141 7.45 20.35 17.90
C GLU A 141 6.35 19.67 18.74
N GLY A 142 5.62 18.76 18.12
CA GLY A 142 4.49 18.08 18.74
C GLY A 142 3.21 18.92 18.84
N ALA A 143 3.21 20.16 18.32
CA ALA A 143 2.02 21.01 18.30
C ALA A 143 0.86 20.32 17.60
N THR A 144 -0.35 20.60 18.08
CA THR A 144 -1.58 20.24 17.36
C THR A 144 -2.09 21.47 16.62
N LEU A 145 -2.22 21.34 15.30
CA LEU A 145 -2.82 22.34 14.42
C LEU A 145 -4.20 21.86 13.97
N ASP A 146 -5.25 22.54 14.44
CA ASP A 146 -6.64 22.25 14.13
C ASP A 146 -7.12 23.13 12.97
N PHE A 147 -7.16 22.55 11.78
CA PHE A 147 -7.58 23.24 10.55
C PHE A 147 -9.09 23.31 10.46
N ARG A 148 -9.62 24.52 10.27
CA ARG A 148 -11.06 24.78 10.18
C ARG A 148 -11.35 25.61 8.93
N GLY A 149 -12.24 25.10 8.07
CA GLY A 149 -12.69 25.76 6.86
C GLY A 149 -11.84 25.42 5.62
N LYS A 150 -11.85 26.34 4.65
CA LYS A 150 -11.31 26.09 3.29
C LYS A 150 -10.11 26.95 2.99
N PHE A 151 -9.07 26.33 2.48
CA PHE A 151 -7.78 26.95 2.15
C PHE A 151 -7.50 26.80 0.65
N TYR A 152 -7.42 27.88 -0.07
CA TYR A 152 -7.19 27.88 -1.52
C TYR A 152 -5.89 28.59 -1.88
N SER A 153 -5.09 27.95 -2.74
CA SER A 153 -4.04 28.63 -3.49
C SER A 153 -4.66 29.35 -4.69
N HIS A 154 -4.40 30.63 -4.85
CA HIS A 154 -4.83 31.41 -6.00
C HIS A 154 -3.73 31.48 -7.06
N ASP A 155 -4.09 31.76 -8.32
CA ASP A 155 -3.13 31.83 -9.45
C ASP A 155 -1.98 32.82 -9.20
N ASP A 156 -2.21 33.84 -8.39
CA ASP A 156 -1.23 34.88 -8.05
C ASP A 156 -0.38 34.53 -6.80
N VAL A 157 -0.80 33.54 -5.98
CA VAL A 157 -0.11 33.16 -4.74
C VAL A 157 0.00 31.63 -4.72
N LYS A 158 0.99 31.10 -5.42
CA LYS A 158 1.35 29.68 -5.33
C LYS A 158 2.24 29.49 -4.12
N PHE A 159 1.87 28.54 -3.27
CA PHE A 159 2.68 28.15 -2.13
C PHE A 159 2.67 26.64 -1.94
N ASP A 160 3.78 26.12 -1.49
CA ASP A 160 3.87 24.78 -0.95
C ASP A 160 3.43 24.79 0.51
N LEU A 161 2.87 23.70 0.96
CA LEU A 161 2.58 23.49 2.37
C LEU A 161 3.52 22.41 2.90
N VAL A 162 4.59 22.84 3.55
CA VAL A 162 5.66 21.94 4.00
C VAL A 162 5.66 21.81 5.51
N ILE A 163 5.50 20.57 5.96
CA ILE A 163 5.66 20.17 7.36
C ILE A 163 7.12 19.80 7.57
N ASN A 164 7.87 20.68 8.22
CA ASN A 164 9.32 20.61 8.44
C ASN A 164 9.71 20.40 9.91
N LYS A 165 8.74 20.11 10.77
CA LYS A 165 8.91 19.67 12.16
C LYS A 165 7.73 18.79 12.57
N PRO A 166 7.90 17.84 13.52
CA PRO A 166 6.82 16.93 13.91
C PRO A 166 5.63 17.70 14.49
N ILE A 167 4.43 17.47 13.93
CA ILE A 167 3.17 18.06 14.40
C ILE A 167 2.02 17.07 14.29
N ASN A 168 0.90 17.41 14.94
CA ASN A 168 -0.39 16.79 14.72
C ASN A 168 -1.28 17.76 13.93
N MET A 169 -1.57 17.48 12.68
CA MET A 169 -2.47 18.24 11.83
C MET A 169 -3.84 17.56 11.80
N ILE A 170 -4.86 18.22 12.31
CA ILE A 170 -6.20 17.64 12.46
C ILE A 170 -7.29 18.60 11.95
N SER A 171 -8.51 18.08 11.80
CA SER A 171 -9.72 18.90 11.71
C SER A 171 -10.74 18.39 12.70
N THR A 172 -11.02 19.16 13.75
CA THR A 172 -12.05 18.82 14.74
C THR A 172 -13.46 19.13 14.22
N THR A 173 -13.59 20.03 13.27
CA THR A 173 -14.85 20.41 12.61
C THR A 173 -15.20 19.50 11.44
N GLY A 174 -14.20 18.79 10.88
CA GLY A 174 -14.37 17.90 9.72
C GLY A 174 -14.56 18.64 8.40
N ASP A 175 -14.35 19.95 8.35
CA ASP A 175 -14.52 20.81 7.18
C ASP A 175 -13.18 21.32 6.58
N ALA A 176 -12.05 20.86 7.11
CA ALA A 176 -10.74 21.25 6.60
C ALA A 176 -10.55 20.79 5.16
N PHE A 177 -10.55 21.74 4.25
CA PHE A 177 -10.43 21.56 2.82
C PHE A 177 -9.25 22.38 2.29
N ILE A 178 -8.25 21.70 1.72
CA ILE A 178 -7.03 22.32 1.20
C ILE A 178 -6.95 22.08 -0.30
N ASP A 179 -6.98 23.14 -1.09
CA ASP A 179 -6.81 23.11 -2.54
C ASP A 179 -5.62 23.99 -2.94
N LEU A 180 -4.48 23.38 -3.14
CA LEU A 180 -3.26 24.07 -3.58
C LEU A 180 -3.19 24.18 -5.10
N ASN A 181 -4.16 23.66 -5.83
CA ASN A 181 -4.21 23.67 -7.28
C ASN A 181 -2.91 23.14 -7.92
N THR A 182 -2.43 21.99 -7.43
CA THR A 182 -1.16 21.40 -7.90
C THR A 182 -1.13 21.33 -9.43
N THR A 183 -0.15 21.95 -10.03
CA THR A 183 0.11 21.83 -11.47
C THR A 183 1.00 20.63 -11.70
N ALA A 184 0.93 20.02 -12.90
CA ALA A 184 1.75 18.88 -13.27
C ALA A 184 3.22 19.14 -12.93
N GLY A 185 3.71 18.46 -11.92
CA GLY A 185 5.12 18.52 -11.54
C GLY A 185 5.98 17.81 -12.57
N SER A 186 7.22 18.23 -12.69
CA SER A 186 8.18 17.53 -13.51
C SER A 186 8.52 16.17 -12.94
N LEU A 187 8.94 15.29 -13.81
CA LEU A 187 9.43 13.97 -13.50
C LEU A 187 10.65 14.06 -12.57
N LEU A 188 10.67 13.21 -11.53
CA LEU A 188 11.87 12.85 -10.77
C LEU A 188 12.66 14.01 -10.12
N GLY A 189 12.37 14.29 -8.87
CA GLY A 189 13.28 15.03 -8.00
C GLY A 189 13.06 16.54 -7.94
N GLU A 190 12.21 17.12 -8.75
CA GLU A 190 11.83 18.54 -8.62
C GLU A 190 10.54 18.65 -7.80
N ASN A 191 10.53 19.59 -6.88
CA ASN A 191 9.33 19.96 -6.14
C ASN A 191 8.21 20.28 -7.16
N PRO A 192 7.07 19.55 -7.13
CA PRO A 192 6.02 19.73 -8.13
C PRO A 192 5.33 21.09 -8.07
N GLY A 193 5.75 21.99 -7.20
CA GLY A 193 5.12 23.27 -6.96
C GLY A 193 3.68 23.15 -6.48
N SER A 194 3.34 23.81 -5.41
CA SER A 194 2.00 23.81 -4.83
C SER A 194 1.52 22.41 -4.42
N CYS A 195 2.26 21.73 -3.53
CA CYS A 195 1.87 20.45 -2.93
C CYS A 195 1.94 20.51 -1.41
N PHE A 196 1.28 19.53 -0.79
CA PHE A 196 1.45 19.25 0.63
C PHE A 196 2.60 18.26 0.80
N THR A 197 3.63 18.64 1.54
CA THR A 197 4.82 17.82 1.75
C THR A 197 5.12 17.66 3.23
N ILE A 198 5.40 16.44 3.66
CA ILE A 198 6.07 16.15 4.93
C ILE A 198 7.48 15.70 4.58
N ASN A 199 8.48 16.51 4.93
CA ASN A 199 9.89 16.20 4.69
C ASN A 199 10.56 15.56 5.93
N ASN A 200 11.84 15.33 5.86
CA ASN A 200 12.62 14.71 6.95
C ASN A 200 12.41 15.41 8.31
N GLY A 201 12.42 16.73 8.34
CA GLY A 201 12.16 17.50 9.55
C GLY A 201 10.76 17.26 10.14
N GLY A 202 9.79 16.91 9.30
CA GLY A 202 8.43 16.56 9.71
C GLY A 202 8.24 15.12 10.16
N SER A 203 9.29 14.34 10.30
CA SER A 203 9.23 12.96 10.80
C SER A 203 8.52 12.88 12.15
N GLY A 204 7.66 11.88 12.34
CA GLY A 204 6.82 11.74 13.52
C GLY A 204 5.48 12.48 13.45
N SER A 205 5.18 13.17 12.36
CA SER A 205 3.91 13.89 12.18
C SER A 205 2.72 12.96 11.98
N ASN A 206 1.55 13.43 12.44
CA ASN A 206 0.25 12.80 12.20
C ASN A 206 -0.66 13.78 11.47
N VAL A 207 -1.34 13.31 10.41
CA VAL A 207 -2.33 14.10 9.66
C VAL A 207 -3.65 13.34 9.67
N SER A 208 -4.73 13.99 10.09
CA SER A 208 -6.03 13.34 10.20
C SER A 208 -7.20 14.27 9.90
N GLY A 209 -8.22 13.74 9.20
CA GLY A 209 -9.48 14.44 8.95
C GLY A 209 -9.40 15.59 7.94
N ILE A 210 -8.37 15.62 7.10
CA ILE A 210 -8.13 16.69 6.11
C ILE A 210 -8.56 16.22 4.73
N ILE A 211 -9.21 17.11 3.97
CA ILE A 211 -9.54 16.91 2.56
C ILE A 211 -8.52 17.69 1.72
N PHE A 212 -7.68 16.99 1.00
CA PHE A 212 -6.78 17.55 -0.02
C PHE A 212 -7.46 17.46 -1.39
N HIS A 213 -7.87 18.57 -1.93
CA HIS A 213 -8.49 18.65 -3.25
C HIS A 213 -7.52 19.26 -4.25
N ASN A 214 -7.38 18.66 -5.43
CA ASN A 214 -6.40 19.06 -6.43
C ASN A 214 -5.00 19.39 -5.85
N THR A 215 -4.65 18.67 -4.79
CA THR A 215 -3.41 18.83 -4.03
C THR A 215 -2.70 17.49 -3.95
N GLN A 216 -1.46 17.44 -4.42
CA GLN A 216 -0.61 16.26 -4.21
C GLN A 216 -0.16 16.19 -2.75
N VAL A 217 -0.14 14.97 -2.22
CA VAL A 217 0.34 14.68 -0.86
C VAL A 217 1.65 13.89 -0.96
N TRP A 218 2.73 14.48 -0.47
CA TRP A 218 4.06 13.89 -0.53
C TRP A 218 4.65 13.65 0.85
N ILE A 219 5.16 12.45 1.05
CA ILE A 219 6.01 12.10 2.19
C ILE A 219 7.39 11.83 1.60
N TYR A 220 8.33 12.72 1.87
CA TYR A 220 9.64 12.76 1.22
C TYR A 220 10.75 12.69 2.27
N ASP A 221 11.54 11.61 2.27
CA ASP A 221 12.62 11.38 3.23
C ASP A 221 12.15 11.53 4.70
N ALA A 222 10.89 11.14 4.99
CA ALA A 222 10.30 11.30 6.31
C ALA A 222 9.95 9.94 6.95
N HIS A 223 10.04 9.88 8.27
CA HIS A 223 9.94 8.65 9.02
C HIS A 223 8.84 8.73 10.08
N ASN A 224 8.21 7.58 10.39
CA ASN A 224 7.18 7.49 11.45
C ASN A 224 5.99 8.44 11.24
N VAL A 225 5.58 8.67 10.00
CA VAL A 225 4.46 9.54 9.63
C VAL A 225 3.17 8.74 9.55
N VAL A 226 2.09 9.30 10.07
CA VAL A 226 0.75 8.69 9.97
C VAL A 226 -0.20 9.63 9.23
N LEU A 227 -0.76 9.16 8.11
CA LEU A 227 -1.87 9.76 7.40
C LEU A 227 -3.11 8.91 7.68
N ASN A 228 -4.09 9.43 8.40
CA ASN A 228 -5.26 8.68 8.83
C ASN A 228 -6.54 9.45 8.54
N ASN A 229 -7.53 8.77 7.93
CA ASN A 229 -8.82 9.39 7.64
C ASN A 229 -8.69 10.71 6.87
N ILE A 230 -7.81 10.73 5.86
CA ILE A 230 -7.70 11.85 4.91
C ILE A 230 -8.44 11.52 3.62
N SER A 231 -8.81 12.57 2.88
CA SER A 231 -9.29 12.42 1.51
C SER A 231 -8.33 13.13 0.56
N VAL A 232 -7.82 12.43 -0.46
CA VAL A 232 -7.03 13.04 -1.54
C VAL A 232 -7.82 12.90 -2.83
N ILE A 233 -8.31 14.02 -3.35
CA ILE A 233 -9.18 14.06 -4.52
C ILE A 233 -8.51 14.91 -5.60
N VAL A 234 -8.04 14.27 -6.66
CA VAL A 234 -7.39 14.96 -7.80
C VAL A 234 -8.18 14.69 -9.07
N GLU A 235 -8.78 15.77 -9.59
CA GLU A 235 -9.67 15.72 -10.73
C GLU A 235 -9.06 16.39 -11.96
N ASN A 236 -9.08 15.67 -13.10
CA ASN A 236 -8.69 16.20 -14.42
C ASN A 236 -7.31 16.87 -14.46
N LYS A 237 -6.38 16.44 -13.62
CA LYS A 237 -5.04 16.98 -13.53
C LYS A 237 -3.97 15.92 -13.74
N ARG A 238 -3.01 16.23 -14.59
CA ARG A 238 -1.85 15.38 -14.79
C ARG A 238 -0.81 15.64 -13.71
N VAL A 239 -0.52 14.62 -12.91
CA VAL A 239 0.49 14.70 -11.82
C VAL A 239 1.77 13.90 -12.13
N GLY A 240 2.03 13.56 -13.40
CA GLY A 240 3.22 12.80 -13.81
C GLY A 240 3.10 11.28 -13.57
N SER A 241 3.61 10.46 -14.47
CA SER A 241 3.40 9.00 -14.47
C SER A 241 4.12 8.24 -13.34
N GLY A 242 5.12 8.81 -12.71
CA GLY A 242 5.88 8.16 -11.63
C GLY A 242 5.67 8.77 -10.26
N VAL A 243 4.83 9.78 -10.12
CA VAL A 243 4.79 10.61 -8.92
C VAL A 243 3.60 10.31 -8.04
N GLY A 244 2.44 10.02 -8.64
CA GLY A 244 1.21 9.76 -7.90
C GLY A 244 0.53 11.00 -7.31
N THR A 245 -0.76 10.89 -7.02
CA THR A 245 -1.49 11.92 -6.27
C THR A 245 -1.13 11.88 -4.79
N THR A 246 -0.80 10.69 -4.30
CA THR A 246 -0.21 10.45 -2.98
C THR A 246 1.09 9.70 -3.16
N ALA A 247 2.20 10.22 -2.69
CA ALA A 247 3.53 9.64 -2.86
C ALA A 247 4.27 9.51 -1.52
N ILE A 248 4.80 8.32 -1.27
CA ILE A 248 5.72 8.02 -0.17
C ILE A 248 7.03 7.63 -0.83
N ARG A 249 8.10 8.41 -0.61
CA ARG A 249 9.31 8.25 -1.42
C ARG A 249 10.60 8.68 -0.74
N HIS A 250 11.70 8.46 -1.45
CA HIS A 250 13.04 8.97 -1.16
C HIS A 250 13.54 8.61 0.24
N GLY A 251 13.57 7.32 0.56
CA GLY A 251 14.09 6.86 1.84
C GLY A 251 13.09 6.91 3.00
N SER A 252 11.85 7.31 2.77
CA SER A 252 10.83 7.31 3.82
C SER A 252 10.61 5.91 4.39
N THR A 253 10.51 5.81 5.72
CA THR A 253 10.30 4.54 6.41
C THR A 253 9.23 4.63 7.49
N ASN A 254 8.57 3.51 7.75
CA ASN A 254 7.55 3.42 8.79
C ASN A 254 6.41 4.45 8.62
N VAL A 255 6.04 4.73 7.37
CA VAL A 255 4.92 5.61 7.03
C VAL A 255 3.64 4.78 6.93
N THR A 256 2.57 5.27 7.53
CA THR A 256 1.25 4.63 7.48
C THR A 256 0.22 5.55 6.82
N LEU A 257 -0.37 5.08 5.73
CA LEU A 257 -1.55 5.68 5.10
C LEU A 257 -2.74 4.76 5.35
N LYS A 258 -3.74 5.21 6.12
CA LYS A 258 -4.85 4.35 6.50
C LYS A 258 -6.20 5.05 6.55
N ASN A 259 -7.27 4.23 6.43
CA ASN A 259 -8.68 4.66 6.58
C ASN A 259 -9.04 5.85 5.68
N SER A 260 -8.38 5.98 4.52
CA SER A 260 -8.39 7.19 3.71
C SER A 260 -9.09 6.94 2.37
N TYR A 261 -9.58 8.02 1.77
CA TYR A 261 -10.20 8.01 0.45
C TYR A 261 -9.28 8.69 -0.56
N ILE A 262 -8.85 7.94 -1.58
CA ILE A 262 -7.96 8.43 -2.63
C ILE A 262 -8.68 8.33 -3.96
N TYR A 263 -8.99 9.46 -4.56
CA TYR A 263 -9.66 9.55 -5.85
C TYR A 263 -8.79 10.25 -6.88
N THR A 264 -8.68 9.65 -8.05
CA THR A 264 -7.88 10.20 -9.15
C THR A 264 -8.63 10.03 -10.47
N SER A 265 -8.84 11.10 -11.23
CA SER A 265 -9.47 11.03 -12.55
C SER A 265 -8.68 11.74 -13.63
N ASN A 266 -8.70 11.17 -14.86
CA ASN A 266 -8.20 11.79 -16.11
C ASN A 266 -6.82 12.45 -16.01
N ASN A 267 -5.89 11.83 -15.29
CA ASN A 267 -4.58 12.41 -14.99
C ASN A 267 -3.49 12.09 -16.03
N GLY A 268 -3.87 11.66 -17.23
CA GLY A 268 -2.91 11.40 -18.32
C GLY A 268 -2.00 10.21 -18.10
N GLY A 269 -2.45 9.19 -17.36
CA GLY A 269 -1.70 7.97 -17.06
C GLY A 269 -0.88 8.03 -15.78
N SER A 270 -1.12 8.99 -14.90
CA SER A 270 -0.50 9.08 -13.57
C SER A 270 -1.04 8.03 -12.60
N SER A 271 -0.35 7.84 -11.49
CA SER A 271 -0.72 6.88 -10.46
C SER A 271 -1.52 7.54 -9.32
N SER A 272 -2.36 6.77 -8.64
CA SER A 272 -3.07 7.29 -7.45
C SER A 272 -2.16 7.26 -6.22
N ILE A 273 -1.63 6.10 -5.85
CA ILE A 273 -0.66 5.97 -4.75
C ILE A 273 0.65 5.42 -5.32
N VAL A 274 1.77 6.04 -4.96
CA VAL A 274 3.11 5.61 -5.35
C VAL A 274 4.00 5.46 -4.13
N LEU A 275 4.69 4.33 -4.04
CA LEU A 275 5.76 4.07 -3.11
C LEU A 275 7.07 3.93 -3.90
N THR A 276 8.09 4.73 -3.58
CA THR A 276 9.37 4.73 -4.29
C THR A 276 10.53 4.74 -3.31
N HIS A 277 11.37 3.70 -3.31
CA HIS A 277 12.52 3.58 -2.41
C HIS A 277 12.13 3.77 -0.93
N VAL A 278 11.17 2.95 -0.47
CA VAL A 278 10.62 3.03 0.89
C VAL A 278 10.56 1.65 1.55
N GLN A 279 10.67 1.61 2.88
CA GLN A 279 10.63 0.37 3.65
C GLN A 279 9.72 0.47 4.87
N ASN A 280 9.18 -0.68 5.27
CA ASN A 280 8.31 -0.80 6.45
C ASN A 280 7.10 0.13 6.42
N CYS A 281 6.66 0.56 5.24
CA CYS A 281 5.48 1.40 5.07
C CYS A 281 4.20 0.56 5.02
N THR A 282 3.10 1.15 5.47
CA THR A 282 1.80 0.47 5.50
C THR A 282 0.75 1.31 4.75
N VAL A 283 0.07 0.68 3.79
CA VAL A 283 -1.12 1.23 3.12
C VAL A 283 -2.29 0.33 3.48
N GLU A 284 -3.17 0.80 4.36
CA GLU A 284 -4.16 -0.04 5.03
C GLU A 284 -5.56 0.56 5.03
N ASN A 285 -6.56 -0.30 4.74
CA ASN A 285 -7.99 0.03 4.87
C ASN A 285 -8.39 1.31 4.13
N ASN A 286 -7.79 1.56 2.96
CA ASN A 286 -8.12 2.72 2.13
C ASN A 286 -9.11 2.35 1.04
N THR A 287 -9.90 3.34 0.61
CA THR A 287 -10.69 3.27 -0.62
C THR A 287 -9.97 4.05 -1.70
N ILE A 288 -9.54 3.34 -2.75
CA ILE A 288 -8.75 3.90 -3.87
C ILE A 288 -9.59 3.78 -5.14
N VAL A 289 -9.89 4.90 -5.77
CA VAL A 289 -10.73 4.96 -6.96
C VAL A 289 -9.99 5.69 -8.07
N GLY A 290 -9.87 5.03 -9.21
CA GLY A 290 -9.35 5.63 -10.43
C GLY A 290 -10.40 5.66 -11.53
N GLU A 291 -10.56 6.79 -12.19
CA GLU A 291 -11.51 6.97 -13.30
C GLU A 291 -10.83 7.56 -14.54
N GLY A 292 -11.38 7.24 -15.70
CA GLY A 292 -10.85 7.72 -16.98
C GLY A 292 -9.46 7.19 -17.29
N ASN A 293 -8.53 8.04 -17.70
CA ASN A 293 -7.17 7.67 -18.10
C ASN A 293 -6.20 7.73 -16.89
N VAL A 294 -6.38 6.82 -15.93
CA VAL A 294 -5.48 6.63 -14.78
C VAL A 294 -4.51 5.50 -15.09
N GLY A 295 -3.23 5.66 -14.79
CA GLY A 295 -2.20 4.65 -14.99
C GLY A 295 -2.28 3.53 -13.96
N ASN A 296 -1.75 3.75 -12.77
CA ASN A 296 -1.71 2.75 -11.70
C ASN A 296 -2.52 3.22 -10.50
N LEU A 297 -3.21 2.29 -9.83
CA LEU A 297 -3.98 2.64 -8.64
C LEU A 297 -3.10 2.63 -7.40
N LEU A 298 -2.31 1.58 -7.20
CA LEU A 298 -1.26 1.52 -6.19
C LEU A 298 0.01 0.93 -6.82
N TYR A 299 1.12 1.64 -6.69
CA TYR A 299 2.33 1.29 -7.44
C TYR A 299 3.59 1.40 -6.59
N LEU A 300 4.24 0.25 -6.36
CA LEU A 300 5.61 0.22 -5.87
C LEU A 300 6.52 0.44 -7.07
N ASN A 301 7.08 1.64 -7.14
CA ASN A 301 7.74 2.15 -8.34
C ASN A 301 9.12 1.51 -8.56
N THR A 302 9.48 1.34 -9.83
CA THR A 302 10.80 0.86 -10.28
C THR A 302 11.74 1.98 -10.67
N PHE A 303 11.26 3.23 -10.73
CA PHE A 303 12.11 4.35 -11.12
C PHE A 303 13.18 4.63 -10.07
N ASN A 304 14.35 4.99 -10.55
CA ASN A 304 15.47 5.35 -9.70
C ASN A 304 15.23 6.74 -9.10
N ASP A 305 15.25 6.83 -7.77
CA ASP A 305 15.19 8.10 -7.05
C ASP A 305 16.63 8.48 -6.72
N ALA A 306 17.19 9.46 -7.44
CA ALA A 306 18.60 9.83 -7.33
C ALA A 306 18.97 10.16 -5.86
N GLY A 307 19.98 9.45 -5.35
CA GLY A 307 20.47 9.64 -3.97
C GLY A 307 19.76 8.77 -2.92
N CYS A 308 18.92 7.81 -3.32
CA CYS A 308 18.31 6.86 -2.40
C CYS A 308 18.55 5.42 -2.86
N ASP A 309 19.22 4.63 -2.03
CA ASP A 309 19.57 3.21 -2.31
C ASP A 309 18.59 2.21 -1.70
N LEU A 310 17.51 2.66 -1.03
CA LEU A 310 16.52 1.77 -0.46
C LEU A 310 15.73 1.04 -1.56
N SER A 311 15.45 -0.24 -1.35
CA SER A 311 14.46 -0.99 -2.14
C SER A 311 13.08 -0.88 -1.48
N ASN A 312 12.01 -1.16 -2.25
CA ASN A 312 10.63 -1.15 -1.74
C ASN A 312 10.31 -2.43 -0.95
N ASP A 313 11.06 -2.72 0.12
CA ASP A 313 10.96 -3.97 0.87
C ASP A 313 10.17 -3.81 2.18
N TYR A 314 9.64 -4.93 2.68
CA TYR A 314 8.94 -5.03 3.96
C TYR A 314 7.69 -4.14 4.08
N ASN A 315 7.11 -3.72 2.98
CA ASN A 315 5.89 -2.90 3.00
C ASN A 315 4.64 -3.78 3.15
N LYS A 316 3.59 -3.19 3.71
CA LYS A 316 2.29 -3.84 3.92
C LYS A 316 1.22 -3.11 3.12
N ILE A 317 0.54 -3.84 2.23
CA ILE A 317 -0.59 -3.34 1.45
C ILE A 317 -1.78 -4.21 1.83
N ILE A 318 -2.59 -3.73 2.76
CA ILE A 318 -3.57 -4.58 3.43
C ILE A 318 -4.97 -3.96 3.49
N ASN A 319 -5.99 -4.79 3.26
CA ASN A 319 -7.41 -4.45 3.43
C ASN A 319 -7.88 -3.23 2.60
N ASN A 320 -7.23 -2.93 1.48
CA ASN A 320 -7.64 -1.80 0.64
C ASN A 320 -8.75 -2.23 -0.34
N LYS A 321 -9.69 -1.30 -0.58
CA LYS A 321 -10.70 -1.44 -1.62
C LYS A 321 -10.28 -0.59 -2.83
N ILE A 322 -9.95 -1.26 -3.93
CA ILE A 322 -9.38 -0.64 -5.12
C ILE A 322 -10.33 -0.81 -6.30
N THR A 323 -10.72 0.30 -6.92
CA THR A 323 -11.58 0.30 -8.11
C THR A 323 -10.91 1.10 -9.23
N GLY A 324 -10.76 0.48 -10.39
CA GLY A 324 -10.15 1.09 -11.56
C GLY A 324 -11.11 1.25 -12.74
N PRO A 325 -10.68 1.97 -13.78
CA PRO A 325 -11.48 2.17 -14.97
C PRO A 325 -11.68 0.86 -15.74
N SER A 326 -12.80 0.76 -16.46
CA SER A 326 -13.09 -0.34 -17.38
C SER A 326 -13.54 0.25 -18.72
N PRO A 327 -12.89 -0.10 -19.85
CA PRO A 327 -11.67 -0.91 -19.95
C PRO A 327 -10.43 -0.17 -19.46
N ALA A 328 -9.43 -0.94 -19.00
CA ALA A 328 -8.14 -0.40 -18.61
C ALA A 328 -7.44 0.29 -19.78
N ALA A 329 -6.99 1.50 -19.59
CA ALA A 329 -6.21 2.22 -20.59
C ALA A 329 -4.70 1.98 -20.37
N GLY A 330 -4.03 1.31 -21.31
CA GLY A 330 -2.59 1.11 -21.29
C GLY A 330 -2.08 0.04 -20.30
N ILE A 331 -0.83 0.16 -19.88
CA ILE A 331 -0.24 -0.72 -18.85
C ILE A 331 -0.66 -0.16 -17.49
N CYS A 332 -1.65 -0.77 -16.89
CA CYS A 332 -2.22 -0.32 -15.64
C CYS A 332 -2.27 -1.45 -14.63
N TYR A 333 -2.04 -1.12 -13.38
CA TYR A 333 -2.06 -2.05 -12.27
C TYR A 333 -3.11 -1.66 -11.24
N GLY A 334 -3.85 -2.63 -10.73
CA GLY A 334 -4.54 -2.47 -9.46
C GLY A 334 -3.51 -2.26 -8.34
N ILE A 335 -2.59 -3.24 -8.20
CA ILE A 335 -1.39 -3.14 -7.37
C ILE A 335 -0.19 -3.62 -8.19
N GLY A 336 0.75 -2.73 -8.47
CA GLY A 336 2.04 -3.07 -9.09
C GLY A 336 3.12 -3.28 -8.03
N ILE A 337 3.77 -4.44 -8.02
CA ILE A 337 4.72 -4.84 -6.97
C ILE A 337 6.15 -4.70 -7.45
N ASN A 338 6.97 -3.96 -6.70
CA ASN A 338 8.41 -3.94 -6.76
C ASN A 338 8.99 -4.14 -5.35
N GLY A 339 10.14 -4.81 -5.23
CA GLY A 339 10.76 -5.12 -3.95
C GLY A 339 10.32 -6.46 -3.36
N ASN A 340 10.89 -6.78 -2.22
CA ASN A 340 10.86 -8.11 -1.62
C ASN A 340 10.26 -8.07 -0.21
N ASN A 341 9.88 -9.24 0.30
CA ASN A 341 9.38 -9.37 1.67
C ASN A 341 8.13 -8.52 1.97
N ASN A 342 7.39 -8.11 0.94
CA ASN A 342 6.16 -7.33 1.12
C ASN A 342 4.97 -8.24 1.45
N LEU A 343 4.02 -7.73 2.22
CA LEU A 343 2.75 -8.38 2.53
C LEU A 343 1.62 -7.70 1.75
N ILE A 344 0.95 -8.46 0.89
CA ILE A 344 -0.21 -8.01 0.11
C ILE A 344 -1.41 -8.86 0.53
N ALA A 345 -2.26 -8.32 1.42
CA ALA A 345 -3.27 -9.12 2.09
C ALA A 345 -4.64 -8.46 2.18
N GLY A 346 -5.72 -9.23 2.04
CA GLY A 346 -7.09 -8.77 2.29
C GLY A 346 -7.58 -7.68 1.33
N ASN A 347 -6.90 -7.40 0.23
CA ASN A 347 -7.31 -6.34 -0.69
C ASN A 347 -8.45 -6.82 -1.59
N VAL A 348 -9.43 -5.94 -1.81
CA VAL A 348 -10.53 -6.15 -2.76
C VAL A 348 -10.30 -5.27 -3.99
N ILE A 349 -10.08 -5.90 -5.14
CA ILE A 349 -9.72 -5.20 -6.39
C ILE A 349 -10.78 -5.44 -7.44
N ASN A 350 -11.46 -4.39 -7.86
CA ASN A 350 -12.41 -4.39 -8.97
C ASN A 350 -11.78 -3.67 -10.18
N TYR A 351 -11.21 -4.47 -11.08
CA TYR A 351 -10.45 -3.95 -12.20
C TYR A 351 -10.38 -5.00 -13.34
N ALA A 352 -10.61 -4.59 -14.58
CA ALA A 352 -10.57 -5.49 -15.73
C ALA A 352 -9.17 -5.53 -16.36
N GLY A 353 -8.19 -6.13 -15.70
CA GLY A 353 -6.81 -6.18 -16.22
C GLY A 353 -5.79 -6.74 -15.21
N ASN A 354 -4.66 -6.10 -15.09
CA ASN A 354 -3.59 -6.49 -14.18
C ASN A 354 -3.97 -6.13 -12.73
N GLY A 355 -4.58 -7.05 -11.99
CA GLY A 355 -5.03 -6.81 -10.62
C GLY A 355 -3.87 -6.63 -9.65
N ILE A 356 -3.12 -7.73 -9.38
CA ILE A 356 -1.90 -7.71 -8.56
C ILE A 356 -0.80 -8.39 -9.35
N VAL A 357 0.21 -7.63 -9.77
CA VAL A 357 1.29 -8.17 -10.62
C VAL A 357 2.63 -7.49 -10.31
N PRO A 358 3.77 -8.11 -10.67
CA PRO A 358 5.05 -7.41 -10.68
C PRO A 358 4.97 -6.14 -11.52
N ALA A 359 5.52 -5.04 -11.02
CA ALA A 359 5.63 -3.78 -11.72
C ALA A 359 6.50 -3.92 -12.98
N TRP A 360 6.34 -3.01 -13.92
CA TRP A 360 7.09 -3.06 -15.17
C TRP A 360 8.61 -3.03 -14.91
N GLY A 361 9.32 -4.03 -15.44
CA GLY A 361 10.76 -4.17 -15.25
C GLY A 361 11.20 -4.68 -13.87
N ALA A 362 10.28 -4.89 -12.94
CA ALA A 362 10.57 -5.42 -11.61
C ALA A 362 10.71 -6.96 -11.61
N THR A 363 11.59 -7.45 -10.74
CA THR A 363 11.75 -8.88 -10.44
C THR A 363 11.61 -9.13 -8.93
N PRO A 364 10.43 -8.83 -8.35
CA PRO A 364 10.21 -9.01 -6.92
C PRO A 364 10.29 -10.49 -6.54
N ASN A 365 10.65 -10.76 -5.29
CA ASN A 365 10.66 -12.11 -4.75
C ASN A 365 10.31 -12.13 -3.26
N ASN A 366 10.09 -13.32 -2.72
CA ASN A 366 9.84 -13.55 -1.29
C ASN A 366 8.69 -12.71 -0.70
N ASN A 367 7.64 -12.44 -1.50
CA ASN A 367 6.46 -11.70 -1.05
C ASN A 367 5.36 -12.66 -0.60
N THR A 368 4.46 -12.18 0.24
CA THR A 368 3.28 -12.93 0.70
C THR A 368 2.01 -12.29 0.14
N TYR A 369 1.18 -13.13 -0.50
CA TYR A 369 -0.10 -12.74 -1.10
C TYR A 369 -1.23 -13.57 -0.47
N CYS A 370 -2.07 -12.98 0.35
CA CYS A 370 -3.12 -13.75 1.00
C CYS A 370 -4.45 -13.02 1.11
N ASP A 371 -5.51 -13.79 1.12
CA ASP A 371 -6.88 -13.33 1.39
C ASP A 371 -7.35 -12.20 0.44
N ASN A 372 -6.71 -12.04 -0.74
CA ASN A 372 -7.08 -11.01 -1.71
C ASN A 372 -8.25 -11.50 -2.57
N VAL A 373 -9.16 -10.57 -2.91
CA VAL A 373 -10.32 -10.81 -3.76
C VAL A 373 -10.25 -9.91 -5.00
N LEU A 374 -10.00 -10.53 -6.15
CA LEU A 374 -9.90 -9.85 -7.43
C LEU A 374 -11.16 -10.16 -8.26
N ILE A 375 -11.90 -9.13 -8.63
CA ILE A 375 -13.14 -9.21 -9.41
C ILE A 375 -13.02 -8.45 -10.74
N GLY A 376 -14.02 -8.50 -11.58
CA GLY A 376 -14.01 -7.77 -12.87
C GLY A 376 -13.09 -8.37 -13.94
N GLY A 377 -12.61 -9.62 -13.78
CA GLY A 377 -11.67 -10.24 -14.72
C GLY A 377 -10.20 -10.00 -14.37
N ALA A 378 -9.91 -9.37 -13.23
CA ALA A 378 -8.56 -9.07 -12.78
C ALA A 378 -7.70 -10.33 -12.59
N SER A 379 -6.46 -10.27 -13.07
CA SER A 379 -5.47 -11.33 -12.95
C SER A 379 -4.50 -11.05 -11.80
N MET A 380 -3.91 -12.12 -11.27
CA MET A 380 -2.89 -12.06 -10.23
C MET A 380 -1.64 -12.82 -10.66
N SER A 381 -0.48 -12.19 -10.52
CA SER A 381 0.81 -12.83 -10.73
C SER A 381 1.64 -12.77 -9.46
N VAL A 382 1.82 -13.92 -8.85
CA VAL A 382 2.67 -14.13 -7.68
C VAL A 382 4.13 -14.06 -8.13
N ALA A 383 4.93 -13.28 -7.43
CA ALA A 383 6.36 -13.16 -7.70
C ALA A 383 7.10 -14.48 -7.44
N ALA A 384 8.34 -14.59 -7.92
CA ALA A 384 9.15 -15.78 -7.68
C ALA A 384 9.44 -15.99 -6.17
N SER A 385 9.66 -17.23 -5.75
CA SER A 385 10.03 -17.60 -4.37
C SER A 385 9.07 -17.04 -3.29
N SER A 386 7.81 -16.87 -3.63
CA SER A 386 6.78 -16.22 -2.82
C SER A 386 5.71 -17.20 -2.33
N ILE A 387 4.84 -16.74 -1.45
CA ILE A 387 3.73 -17.54 -0.91
C ILE A 387 2.41 -16.89 -1.31
N ALA A 388 1.43 -17.72 -1.78
CA ALA A 388 0.09 -17.25 -2.12
C ALA A 388 -0.98 -18.19 -1.54
N TYR A 389 -1.89 -17.67 -0.73
CA TYR A 389 -2.95 -18.51 -0.16
C TYR A 389 -4.27 -17.75 0.05
N ASN A 390 -5.35 -18.52 0.03
CA ASN A 390 -6.72 -18.03 0.26
C ASN A 390 -7.15 -16.90 -0.70
N ASN A 391 -6.53 -16.77 -1.87
CA ASN A 391 -6.90 -15.72 -2.81
C ASN A 391 -8.05 -16.17 -3.72
N THR A 392 -8.95 -15.23 -4.05
CA THR A 392 -10.01 -15.42 -5.04
C THR A 392 -9.75 -14.51 -6.24
N VAL A 393 -9.54 -15.10 -7.42
CA VAL A 393 -9.09 -14.39 -8.62
C VAL A 393 -10.06 -14.65 -9.78
N SER A 394 -10.81 -13.64 -10.21
CA SER A 394 -11.74 -13.79 -11.34
C SER A 394 -11.05 -13.95 -12.70
N GLY A 395 -9.78 -13.62 -12.81
CA GLY A 395 -8.91 -13.84 -13.96
C GLY A 395 -7.96 -15.03 -13.77
N THR A 396 -6.77 -14.93 -14.34
CA THR A 396 -5.71 -15.93 -14.21
C THR A 396 -4.87 -15.68 -12.95
N LEU A 397 -4.63 -16.74 -12.18
CA LEU A 397 -3.65 -16.78 -11.12
C LEU A 397 -2.37 -17.44 -11.66
N THR A 398 -1.30 -16.67 -11.79
CA THR A 398 0.02 -17.17 -12.18
C THR A 398 0.90 -17.29 -10.94
N ILE A 399 1.41 -18.51 -10.69
CA ILE A 399 2.31 -18.78 -9.57
C ILE A 399 3.74 -18.68 -10.07
N GLY A 400 4.52 -17.75 -9.56
CA GLY A 400 5.91 -17.51 -9.94
C GLY A 400 6.83 -18.68 -9.60
N SER A 401 7.98 -18.76 -10.27
CA SER A 401 8.92 -19.87 -10.13
C SER A 401 9.40 -20.04 -8.67
N GLY A 402 9.45 -21.29 -8.19
CA GLY A 402 9.88 -21.62 -6.84
C GLY A 402 8.92 -21.20 -5.72
N SER A 403 7.70 -20.80 -6.07
CA SER A 403 6.69 -20.31 -5.11
C SER A 403 5.80 -21.44 -4.58
N VAL A 404 5.15 -21.18 -3.45
CA VAL A 404 4.18 -22.06 -2.82
C VAL A 404 2.80 -21.41 -2.85
N ALA A 405 1.78 -22.13 -3.34
CA ALA A 405 0.41 -21.64 -3.36
C ALA A 405 -0.58 -22.69 -2.88
N TYR A 406 -1.56 -22.28 -2.06
CA TYR A 406 -2.58 -23.20 -1.55
C TYR A 406 -3.90 -22.47 -1.24
N ASN A 407 -4.99 -23.23 -1.26
CA ASN A 407 -6.34 -22.74 -0.97
C ASN A 407 -6.76 -21.55 -1.85
N ASN A 408 -6.28 -21.47 -3.09
CA ASN A 408 -6.66 -20.39 -4.00
C ASN A 408 -7.80 -20.82 -4.93
N THR A 409 -8.65 -19.86 -5.29
CA THR A 409 -9.69 -20.03 -6.31
C THR A 409 -9.44 -19.05 -7.45
N ALA A 410 -9.43 -19.53 -8.70
CA ALA A 410 -9.19 -18.69 -9.86
C ALA A 410 -10.02 -19.15 -11.09
N LYS A 411 -10.12 -18.28 -12.12
CA LYS A 411 -10.62 -18.71 -13.41
C LYS A 411 -9.66 -19.71 -14.06
N ALA A 412 -8.38 -19.41 -14.06
CA ALA A 412 -7.33 -20.31 -14.53
C ALA A 412 -6.13 -20.23 -13.58
N ILE A 413 -5.39 -21.34 -13.44
CA ILE A 413 -4.15 -21.40 -12.65
C ILE A 413 -3.00 -21.78 -13.56
N SER A 414 -1.95 -20.95 -13.57
CA SER A 414 -0.69 -21.20 -14.27
C SER A 414 0.43 -21.40 -13.25
N VAL A 415 1.01 -22.59 -13.23
CA VAL A 415 2.05 -23.02 -12.29
C VAL A 415 3.40 -22.96 -12.97
N SER A 416 4.24 -22.00 -12.58
CA SER A 416 5.59 -21.85 -13.14
C SER A 416 6.56 -22.93 -12.60
N SER A 417 7.77 -22.93 -13.13
CA SER A 417 8.75 -23.97 -12.85
C SER A 417 9.12 -24.06 -11.36
N ASN A 418 9.27 -25.31 -10.89
CA ASN A 418 9.65 -25.62 -9.50
C ASN A 418 8.71 -25.11 -8.40
N SER A 419 7.49 -24.74 -8.74
CA SER A 419 6.48 -24.24 -7.79
C SER A 419 5.64 -25.39 -7.23
N VAL A 420 5.04 -25.15 -6.08
CA VAL A 420 4.13 -26.09 -5.41
C VAL A 420 2.74 -25.47 -5.32
N VAL A 421 1.72 -26.16 -5.85
CA VAL A 421 0.33 -25.73 -5.76
C VAL A 421 -0.51 -26.86 -5.15
N SER A 422 -1.33 -26.49 -4.15
CA SER A 422 -2.21 -27.48 -3.50
C SER A 422 -3.57 -26.89 -3.13
N ASN A 423 -4.55 -27.79 -2.91
CA ASN A 423 -5.86 -27.47 -2.37
C ASN A 423 -6.54 -26.26 -3.07
N SER A 424 -6.39 -26.14 -4.37
CA SER A 424 -6.82 -24.97 -5.13
C SER A 424 -7.83 -25.34 -6.22
N SER A 425 -8.58 -24.37 -6.70
CA SER A 425 -9.63 -24.58 -7.69
C SER A 425 -9.50 -23.62 -8.87
N ALA A 426 -9.56 -24.17 -10.09
CA ALA A 426 -9.67 -23.41 -11.33
C ALA A 426 -10.96 -23.74 -12.05
N THR A 427 -11.76 -22.73 -12.45
CA THR A 427 -12.99 -22.97 -13.22
C THR A 427 -12.73 -23.26 -14.71
N ALA A 428 -11.51 -22.93 -15.21
CA ALA A 428 -11.08 -23.22 -16.58
C ALA A 428 -9.80 -24.07 -16.59
N ALA A 429 -8.67 -23.54 -16.99
CA ALA A 429 -7.45 -24.31 -17.25
C ALA A 429 -6.50 -24.34 -16.06
N LEU A 430 -5.86 -25.49 -15.88
CA LEU A 430 -4.65 -25.68 -15.06
C LEU A 430 -3.46 -25.91 -16.02
N THR A 431 -2.47 -25.04 -15.99
CA THR A 431 -1.23 -25.21 -16.78
C THR A 431 -0.04 -25.44 -15.85
N VAL A 432 0.85 -26.41 -16.19
CA VAL A 432 1.92 -26.85 -15.32
C VAL A 432 3.24 -26.85 -16.08
N GLN A 433 4.28 -26.20 -15.55
CA GLN A 433 5.61 -26.10 -16.11
C GLN A 433 6.61 -27.07 -15.43
N ALA A 434 7.88 -26.95 -15.81
CA ALA A 434 8.94 -27.90 -15.43
C ALA A 434 9.16 -27.97 -13.90
N GLY A 435 9.29 -29.18 -13.37
CA GLY A 435 9.57 -29.43 -11.94
C GLY A 435 8.48 -28.99 -10.98
N ALA A 436 7.35 -28.49 -11.47
CA ALA A 436 6.25 -28.08 -10.62
C ALA A 436 5.53 -29.28 -9.99
N LYS A 437 5.02 -29.07 -8.76
CA LYS A 437 4.25 -30.06 -8.01
C LYS A 437 2.84 -29.53 -7.79
N VAL A 438 1.85 -30.32 -8.18
CA VAL A 438 0.43 -29.96 -8.06
C VAL A 438 -0.31 -31.07 -7.34
N ALA A 439 -1.03 -30.74 -6.30
CA ALA A 439 -1.81 -31.72 -5.53
C ALA A 439 -3.18 -31.16 -5.11
N ASN A 440 -4.23 -32.02 -5.12
CA ASN A 440 -5.58 -31.67 -4.67
C ASN A 440 -6.15 -30.43 -5.38
N VAL A 441 -6.04 -30.37 -6.71
CA VAL A 441 -6.51 -29.23 -7.52
C VAL A 441 -7.66 -29.66 -8.42
N THR A 442 -8.68 -28.84 -8.51
CA THR A 442 -9.79 -29.00 -9.49
C THR A 442 -9.63 -28.05 -10.65
N ALA A 443 -9.92 -28.49 -11.89
CA ALA A 443 -9.91 -27.66 -13.07
C ALA A 443 -10.80 -28.22 -14.19
N ALA A 444 -11.16 -27.38 -15.19
CA ALA A 444 -11.87 -27.87 -16.36
C ALA A 444 -10.92 -28.59 -17.35
N SER A 445 -9.67 -28.18 -17.46
CA SER A 445 -8.67 -28.84 -18.31
C SER A 445 -7.29 -28.80 -17.68
N LEU A 446 -6.43 -29.76 -18.08
CA LEU A 446 -5.02 -29.84 -17.67
C LEU A 446 -4.09 -29.73 -18.90
N SER A 447 -3.06 -28.91 -18.81
CA SER A 447 -2.00 -28.83 -19.79
C SER A 447 -0.63 -28.83 -19.11
N VAL A 448 0.16 -29.87 -19.33
CA VAL A 448 1.55 -29.97 -18.81
C VAL A 448 2.51 -29.67 -19.96
N SER A 449 3.40 -28.69 -19.77
CA SER A 449 4.34 -28.23 -20.80
C SER A 449 5.81 -28.37 -20.40
N GLY A 450 6.12 -28.70 -19.17
CA GLY A 450 7.48 -28.81 -18.67
C GLY A 450 7.84 -30.18 -18.13
N LYS A 451 9.09 -30.57 -18.27
CA LYS A 451 9.65 -31.86 -17.79
C LYS A 451 9.63 -31.97 -16.26
N ASN A 452 9.61 -33.21 -15.77
CA ASN A 452 9.69 -33.53 -14.33
C ASN A 452 8.54 -32.96 -13.48
N ALA A 453 7.38 -32.71 -14.06
CA ALA A 453 6.21 -32.29 -13.30
C ALA A 453 5.63 -33.45 -12.48
N VAL A 454 5.12 -33.16 -11.29
CA VAL A 454 4.43 -34.13 -10.42
C VAL A 454 3.02 -33.64 -10.17
N ILE A 455 2.03 -34.44 -10.56
CA ILE A 455 0.62 -34.09 -10.47
C ILE A 455 -0.11 -35.21 -9.76
N GLU A 456 -0.76 -34.89 -8.66
CA GLU A 456 -1.41 -35.85 -7.78
C GLU A 456 -2.79 -35.38 -7.31
N ASN A 457 -3.74 -36.31 -7.23
CA ASN A 457 -5.09 -36.03 -6.73
C ASN A 457 -5.77 -34.84 -7.41
N VAL A 458 -5.63 -34.67 -8.72
CA VAL A 458 -6.34 -33.62 -9.44
C VAL A 458 -7.67 -34.13 -9.99
N SER A 459 -8.67 -33.26 -10.02
CA SER A 459 -9.96 -33.53 -10.63
C SER A 459 -10.17 -32.61 -11.82
N ILE A 460 -10.11 -33.16 -13.01
CA ILE A 460 -10.25 -32.46 -14.29
C ILE A 460 -11.58 -32.84 -14.93
N SER A 461 -12.49 -31.88 -15.05
CA SER A 461 -13.82 -32.15 -15.60
C SER A 461 -13.83 -32.40 -17.12
N GLY A 462 -12.77 -32.05 -17.83
CA GLY A 462 -12.60 -32.24 -19.27
C GLY A 462 -11.30 -32.95 -19.61
N VAL A 463 -10.60 -32.48 -20.65
CA VAL A 463 -9.42 -33.12 -21.23
C VAL A 463 -8.13 -32.78 -20.49
N GLY A 464 -7.20 -33.76 -20.53
CA GLY A 464 -5.81 -33.56 -20.09
C GLY A 464 -4.84 -33.69 -21.26
N THR A 465 -3.76 -32.90 -21.26
CA THR A 465 -2.68 -33.01 -22.24
C THR A 465 -1.31 -32.89 -21.56
N ILE A 466 -0.49 -33.93 -21.71
CA ILE A 466 0.94 -33.90 -21.41
C ILE A 466 1.66 -33.64 -22.73
N LYS A 467 2.12 -32.40 -22.97
CA LYS A 467 2.69 -31.97 -24.25
C LYS A 467 4.03 -32.62 -24.55
N SER A 468 4.48 -32.61 -25.79
CA SER A 468 5.73 -33.22 -26.26
C SER A 468 6.99 -32.75 -25.50
N SER A 469 6.99 -31.55 -24.93
CA SER A 469 8.06 -31.00 -24.10
C SER A 469 8.05 -31.49 -22.64
N ALA A 470 6.95 -32.12 -22.18
CA ALA A 470 6.71 -32.47 -20.78
C ALA A 470 7.17 -33.91 -20.43
N THR A 471 8.41 -34.22 -20.71
CA THR A 471 8.99 -35.56 -20.43
C THR A 471 9.15 -35.81 -18.93
N ASN A 472 9.14 -37.11 -18.55
CA ASN A 472 9.29 -37.54 -17.14
C ASN A 472 8.26 -36.93 -16.18
N THR A 473 7.01 -36.81 -16.64
CA THR A 473 5.90 -36.34 -15.82
C THR A 473 5.32 -37.52 -15.03
N THR A 474 5.01 -37.27 -13.76
CA THR A 474 4.26 -38.21 -12.91
C THR A 474 2.83 -37.67 -12.74
N LEU A 475 1.83 -38.46 -13.14
CA LEU A 475 0.41 -38.17 -12.97
C LEU A 475 -0.25 -39.36 -12.28
N ILE A 476 -0.68 -39.13 -11.04
CA ILE A 476 -1.22 -40.17 -10.20
C ILE A 476 -2.51 -39.75 -9.48
N ASN A 477 -3.35 -40.77 -9.11
CA ASN A 477 -4.54 -40.60 -8.30
C ASN A 477 -5.51 -39.52 -8.79
N SER A 478 -5.61 -39.29 -10.09
CA SER A 478 -6.35 -38.18 -10.67
C SER A 478 -7.54 -38.64 -11.48
N THR A 479 -8.55 -37.77 -11.56
CA THR A 479 -9.81 -38.08 -12.29
C THR A 479 -9.95 -37.13 -13.50
N PHE A 480 -10.37 -37.69 -14.64
CA PHE A 480 -10.63 -36.94 -15.86
C PHE A 480 -12.02 -37.24 -16.41
N GLY A 481 -12.79 -36.21 -16.75
CA GLY A 481 -14.04 -36.32 -17.48
C GLY A 481 -13.88 -36.33 -18.99
N GLY A 482 -12.66 -36.18 -19.50
CA GLY A 482 -12.29 -36.23 -20.91
C GLY A 482 -11.00 -37.01 -21.15
N MET A 483 -10.66 -37.23 -22.41
CA MET A 483 -9.46 -38.00 -22.81
C MET A 483 -8.16 -37.37 -22.32
N LEU A 484 -7.24 -38.20 -21.85
CA LEU A 484 -5.87 -37.82 -21.54
C LEU A 484 -4.97 -38.07 -22.75
N THR A 485 -4.34 -37.03 -23.28
CA THR A 485 -3.35 -37.15 -24.37
C THR A 485 -1.93 -37.04 -23.82
N VAL A 486 -1.08 -38.04 -24.09
CA VAL A 486 0.32 -38.12 -23.65
C VAL A 486 1.23 -38.06 -24.88
N GLN A 487 1.78 -36.87 -25.16
CA GLN A 487 2.59 -36.62 -26.35
C GLN A 487 4.10 -36.77 -26.11
N SER A 488 4.54 -36.81 -24.87
CA SER A 488 5.96 -36.90 -24.49
C SER A 488 6.33 -38.29 -23.99
N ALA A 489 7.62 -38.46 -23.76
CA ALA A 489 8.20 -39.74 -23.35
C ALA A 489 8.48 -39.81 -21.85
N LYS A 490 8.63 -41.06 -21.33
CA LYS A 490 9.09 -41.37 -19.98
C LYS A 490 8.17 -40.92 -18.86
N ASN A 491 6.88 -40.82 -19.13
CA ASN A 491 5.88 -40.42 -18.12
C ASN A 491 5.39 -41.64 -17.33
N THR A 492 4.99 -41.36 -16.08
CA THR A 492 4.35 -42.34 -15.18
C THR A 492 2.91 -41.94 -14.97
N ILE A 493 1.97 -42.75 -15.45
CA ILE A 493 0.52 -42.51 -15.39
C ILE A 493 -0.12 -43.65 -14.62
N LYS A 494 -0.47 -43.46 -13.34
CA LYS A 494 -0.91 -44.52 -12.45
C LYS A 494 -2.10 -44.11 -11.58
N TYR A 495 -2.97 -45.08 -11.29
CA TYR A 495 -4.09 -44.92 -10.35
C TYR A 495 -5.07 -43.79 -10.73
N ASN A 496 -5.14 -43.47 -12.01
CA ASN A 496 -6.07 -42.43 -12.48
C ASN A 496 -7.42 -43.06 -12.87
N ASN A 497 -8.47 -42.26 -12.79
CA ASN A 497 -9.81 -42.65 -13.16
C ASN A 497 -10.26 -41.82 -14.37
N ILE A 498 -10.49 -42.48 -15.52
CA ILE A 498 -10.95 -41.85 -16.76
C ILE A 498 -12.10 -42.69 -17.32
N VAL A 499 -13.32 -42.16 -17.19
CA VAL A 499 -14.55 -42.83 -17.65
C VAL A 499 -15.23 -41.94 -18.69
N LEU A 500 -15.20 -42.40 -19.94
CA LEU A 500 -15.82 -41.72 -21.09
C LEU A 500 -16.98 -42.55 -21.60
N ALA A 501 -18.17 -41.98 -21.68
CA ALA A 501 -19.36 -42.68 -22.18
C ALA A 501 -19.23 -43.09 -23.67
N THR A 502 -18.41 -42.35 -24.41
CA THR A 502 -18.17 -42.57 -25.85
C THR A 502 -16.69 -42.31 -26.16
N GLY A 503 -16.21 -42.84 -27.28
CA GLY A 503 -14.82 -42.61 -27.75
C GLY A 503 -14.03 -43.88 -27.85
N ASP A 504 -12.88 -43.83 -28.56
CA ASP A 504 -12.02 -44.96 -28.88
C ASP A 504 -10.88 -45.16 -27.90
N ALA A 505 -10.63 -44.16 -27.06
CA ALA A 505 -9.57 -44.22 -26.04
C ALA A 505 -9.81 -43.28 -24.86
N ALA A 506 -9.54 -43.77 -23.65
CA ALA A 506 -9.44 -42.94 -22.44
C ALA A 506 -8.07 -42.25 -22.36
N ILE A 507 -7.00 -42.94 -22.81
CA ILE A 507 -5.65 -42.39 -22.92
C ILE A 507 -5.16 -42.57 -24.36
N LEU A 508 -4.70 -41.47 -24.99
CA LEU A 508 -3.99 -41.46 -26.26
C LEU A 508 -2.50 -41.20 -26.00
N ALA A 509 -1.63 -42.21 -26.18
CA ALA A 509 -0.20 -42.09 -25.95
C ALA A 509 0.57 -42.09 -27.29
N THR A 510 1.08 -40.93 -27.71
CA THR A 510 1.87 -40.76 -28.94
C THR A 510 3.37 -40.58 -28.67
N GLY A 511 3.76 -40.39 -27.40
CA GLY A 511 5.17 -40.45 -26.96
C GLY A 511 5.57 -41.87 -26.50
N GLY A 512 6.86 -42.17 -26.45
CA GLY A 512 7.39 -43.48 -26.08
C GLY A 512 7.85 -43.62 -24.64
N ASP A 513 8.18 -44.82 -24.22
CA ASP A 513 8.74 -45.15 -22.89
C ASP A 513 7.83 -44.76 -21.69
N ASN A 514 6.54 -44.60 -21.91
CA ASN A 514 5.59 -44.24 -20.86
C ASN A 514 5.17 -45.53 -20.11
N VAL A 515 4.95 -45.38 -18.80
CA VAL A 515 4.40 -46.41 -17.93
C VAL A 515 2.95 -46.03 -17.55
N ILE A 516 1.98 -46.73 -18.14
CA ILE A 516 0.55 -46.52 -18.01
C ILE A 516 -0.07 -47.73 -17.32
N THR A 517 -0.19 -47.73 -16.00
CA THR A 517 -0.57 -48.93 -15.22
C THR A 517 -1.50 -48.61 -14.06
N ASN A 518 -2.31 -49.60 -13.67
CA ASN A 518 -3.21 -49.50 -12.52
C ASN A 518 -4.21 -48.35 -12.57
N ASN A 519 -4.59 -47.90 -13.78
CA ASN A 519 -5.63 -46.88 -13.96
C ASN A 519 -6.99 -47.54 -14.15
N TYR A 520 -8.07 -46.87 -13.79
CA TYR A 520 -9.42 -47.28 -14.11
C TYR A 520 -9.87 -46.54 -15.37
N LEU A 521 -9.99 -47.30 -16.49
CA LEU A 521 -10.15 -46.69 -17.82
C LEU A 521 -11.36 -47.29 -18.54
N ILE A 522 -12.27 -46.41 -18.97
CA ILE A 522 -13.42 -46.75 -19.84
C ILE A 522 -13.50 -45.72 -20.97
N ALA A 523 -13.64 -46.17 -22.21
CA ALA A 523 -13.92 -45.31 -23.38
C ALA A 523 -14.88 -46.03 -24.31
N GLY A 524 -16.18 -45.71 -24.24
CA GLY A 524 -17.23 -46.42 -24.94
C GLY A 524 -17.26 -47.91 -24.56
N ASP A 525 -16.95 -48.78 -25.52
CA ASP A 525 -16.83 -50.25 -25.32
C ASP A 525 -15.42 -50.72 -24.94
N LYS A 526 -14.46 -49.84 -24.88
CA LYS A 526 -13.07 -50.14 -24.53
C LYS A 526 -12.84 -50.04 -23.04
N LEU A 527 -12.21 -51.06 -22.48
CA LEU A 527 -12.01 -51.23 -21.04
C LEU A 527 -10.54 -51.49 -20.71
N GLY A 528 -10.05 -50.94 -19.61
CA GLY A 528 -8.71 -51.19 -19.07
C GLY A 528 -7.60 -50.92 -20.09
N ASP A 529 -6.73 -51.88 -20.31
CA ASP A 529 -5.61 -51.73 -21.26
C ASP A 529 -6.08 -51.44 -22.69
N ASN A 530 -7.26 -51.96 -23.09
CA ASN A 530 -7.84 -51.70 -24.42
C ASN A 530 -8.36 -50.26 -24.58
N ALA A 531 -8.58 -49.54 -23.49
CA ALA A 531 -8.95 -48.14 -23.53
C ALA A 531 -7.72 -47.20 -23.66
N VAL A 532 -6.53 -47.76 -23.82
CA VAL A 532 -5.29 -47.00 -24.12
C VAL A 532 -4.94 -47.19 -25.59
N ASN A 533 -5.00 -46.10 -26.35
CA ASN A 533 -4.46 -46.08 -27.72
C ASN A 533 -2.99 -45.66 -27.68
N SER A 534 -2.06 -46.62 -27.77
CA SER A 534 -0.64 -46.37 -27.81
C SER A 534 -0.13 -46.50 -29.23
N THR A 535 0.40 -45.42 -29.80
CA THR A 535 0.99 -45.41 -31.16
C THR A 535 2.45 -45.77 -31.18
N VAL A 536 3.07 -46.03 -30.00
CA VAL A 536 4.50 -46.34 -29.83
C VAL A 536 4.66 -47.61 -29.01
N GLU A 537 5.41 -48.58 -29.54
CA GLU A 537 5.58 -49.91 -28.95
C GLU A 537 6.40 -49.92 -27.63
N THR A 538 7.20 -48.87 -27.38
CA THR A 538 8.05 -48.81 -26.17
C THR A 538 7.22 -48.45 -24.90
N ASN A 539 5.95 -48.15 -25.03
CA ASN A 539 5.08 -47.85 -23.89
C ASN A 539 4.71 -49.16 -23.14
N ILE A 540 4.77 -49.13 -21.83
CA ILE A 540 4.31 -50.18 -20.96
C ILE A 540 2.85 -49.90 -20.58
N VAL A 541 1.92 -50.66 -21.19
CA VAL A 541 0.48 -50.56 -20.91
C VAL A 541 0.03 -51.87 -20.32
N LYS A 542 -0.27 -51.92 -19.03
CA LYS A 542 -0.72 -53.13 -18.35
C LYS A 542 -1.41 -52.87 -17.01
N ASP A 543 -2.12 -53.86 -16.58
CA ASP A 543 -2.78 -53.88 -15.25
C ASP A 543 -3.81 -52.72 -15.08
N ASN A 544 -4.33 -52.14 -16.17
CA ASN A 544 -5.38 -51.14 -16.08
C ASN A 544 -6.74 -51.82 -15.95
N LEU A 545 -7.59 -51.23 -15.12
CA LEU A 545 -8.91 -51.75 -14.78
C LEU A 545 -10.02 -51.05 -15.61
N PRO A 546 -11.20 -51.63 -15.78
CA PRO A 546 -11.52 -53.00 -15.46
C PRO A 546 -10.62 -53.98 -16.23
N GLY A 547 -9.97 -54.90 -15.53
CA GLY A 547 -9.23 -55.98 -16.18
C GLY A 547 -10.16 -56.82 -17.03
N GLY A 548 -9.61 -57.57 -18.00
CA GLY A 548 -10.36 -58.38 -18.96
C GLY A 548 -11.44 -59.26 -18.35
N ILE A 549 -12.16 -59.99 -19.20
CA ILE A 549 -13.32 -60.83 -18.83
C ILE A 549 -13.00 -61.66 -17.60
N VAL A 550 -13.73 -61.42 -16.52
CA VAL A 550 -13.69 -62.24 -15.33
C VAL A 550 -14.50 -63.51 -15.62
N ASN A 551 -13.84 -64.65 -15.63
CA ASN A 551 -14.57 -65.90 -15.73
C ASN A 551 -15.18 -66.25 -14.37
N VAL A 552 -16.49 -66.32 -14.33
CA VAL A 552 -17.23 -66.80 -13.17
C VAL A 552 -17.62 -68.23 -13.43
N THR A 553 -17.09 -69.13 -12.67
CA THR A 553 -17.49 -70.54 -12.67
C THR A 553 -18.38 -70.79 -11.50
N ILE A 554 -19.60 -71.31 -11.77
CA ILE A 554 -20.54 -71.67 -10.75
C ILE A 554 -20.68 -73.19 -10.81
N THR A 555 -20.41 -73.84 -9.71
CA THR A 555 -20.62 -75.33 -9.56
C THR A 555 -21.59 -75.63 -8.40
N ALA A 556 -22.52 -76.46 -8.70
CA ALA A 556 -23.43 -76.98 -7.68
C ALA A 556 -23.63 -78.53 -7.92
N LYS A 557 -23.76 -79.29 -6.87
CA LYS A 557 -24.07 -80.69 -6.97
C LYS A 557 -25.54 -80.94 -6.70
N ASP A 558 -26.11 -81.98 -7.39
CA ASP A 558 -27.45 -82.47 -7.10
C ASP A 558 -27.54 -82.96 -5.66
N VAL A 559 -28.61 -82.56 -4.98
CA VAL A 559 -28.89 -82.93 -3.58
C VAL A 559 -30.31 -83.46 -3.43
N PHE A 560 -30.58 -84.29 -2.37
CA PHE A 560 -31.93 -84.71 -2.06
C PHE A 560 -32.75 -83.54 -1.49
N GLU A 561 -34.04 -83.55 -1.76
CA GLU A 561 -34.99 -82.61 -1.20
C GLU A 561 -34.84 -82.44 0.32
N GLY A 562 -34.74 -81.25 0.84
CA GLY A 562 -34.53 -80.93 2.25
C GLY A 562 -33.07 -80.90 2.73
N SER A 563 -32.09 -81.14 1.81
CA SER A 563 -30.68 -81.02 2.11
C SER A 563 -30.14 -79.62 1.64
N ASP A 564 -29.07 -79.16 2.33
CA ASP A 564 -28.41 -77.93 1.94
C ASP A 564 -27.68 -78.10 0.61
N VAL A 565 -27.84 -77.12 -0.28
CA VAL A 565 -27.10 -76.99 -1.55
C VAL A 565 -25.86 -76.14 -1.34
N ILE A 566 -24.68 -76.71 -1.61
CA ILE A 566 -23.44 -75.95 -1.65
C ILE A 566 -23.23 -75.50 -3.08
N ILE A 567 -23.17 -74.18 -3.25
CA ILE A 567 -22.86 -73.51 -4.54
C ILE A 567 -21.50 -72.87 -4.42
N ASP A 568 -20.53 -73.38 -5.12
CA ASP A 568 -19.20 -72.81 -5.21
C ASP A 568 -19.16 -71.79 -6.38
N VAL A 569 -18.82 -70.59 -6.05
CA VAL A 569 -18.61 -69.48 -7.02
C VAL A 569 -17.12 -69.16 -7.07
N THR A 570 -16.49 -69.55 -8.12
CA THR A 570 -15.08 -69.20 -8.37
C THR A 570 -14.98 -68.06 -9.38
N VAL A 571 -14.30 -67.00 -9.00
CA VAL A 571 -14.08 -65.86 -9.86
C VAL A 571 -12.60 -65.81 -10.19
N ASP A 572 -12.27 -66.11 -11.43
CA ASP A 572 -10.89 -65.98 -11.95
C ASP A 572 -10.63 -64.54 -12.32
N SER A 573 -9.89 -63.83 -11.48
CA SER A 573 -9.46 -62.46 -11.69
C SER A 573 -7.99 -62.30 -11.34
N LEU A 574 -7.27 -61.50 -12.14
CA LEU A 574 -5.87 -61.16 -11.91
C LEU A 574 -5.67 -60.09 -10.81
N SER A 575 -6.75 -59.61 -10.21
CA SER A 575 -6.72 -58.63 -9.13
C SER A 575 -7.59 -59.05 -7.94
N ASN A 576 -7.22 -58.63 -6.73
CA ASN A 576 -8.06 -58.79 -5.56
C ASN A 576 -9.40 -58.03 -5.75
N LEU A 577 -10.46 -58.79 -5.96
CA LEU A 577 -11.81 -58.24 -6.05
C LEU A 577 -12.31 -57.91 -4.65
N THR A 578 -12.62 -56.64 -4.41
CA THR A 578 -13.20 -56.16 -3.13
C THR A 578 -14.68 -55.83 -3.24
N GLU A 579 -15.27 -56.03 -4.42
CA GLU A 579 -16.69 -55.78 -4.69
C GLU A 579 -17.57 -56.96 -4.29
N LYS A 580 -18.78 -56.65 -3.86
CA LYS A 580 -19.78 -57.66 -3.52
C LYS A 580 -20.40 -58.24 -4.79
N PHE A 581 -20.53 -59.58 -4.86
CA PHE A 581 -21.23 -60.23 -5.95
C PHE A 581 -22.70 -60.48 -5.57
N MET A 582 -23.59 -60.32 -6.53
CA MET A 582 -24.97 -60.78 -6.39
C MET A 582 -25.17 -62.12 -7.08
N LEU A 583 -25.49 -63.16 -6.29
CA LEU A 583 -25.90 -64.46 -6.79
C LEU A 583 -27.43 -64.51 -6.79
N LYS A 584 -28.05 -64.85 -7.92
CA LYS A 584 -29.48 -64.98 -8.05
C LYS A 584 -29.86 -66.46 -8.23
N ILE A 585 -30.61 -66.98 -7.30
CA ILE A 585 -31.12 -68.37 -7.33
C ILE A 585 -32.63 -68.28 -7.16
N ASN A 586 -33.38 -68.87 -8.10
CA ASN A 586 -34.85 -68.92 -8.07
C ASN A 586 -35.50 -67.59 -7.68
N ASN A 587 -35.08 -66.50 -8.35
CA ASN A 587 -35.50 -65.10 -8.12
C ASN A 587 -35.18 -64.48 -6.74
N LYS A 588 -34.41 -65.20 -5.88
CA LYS A 588 -33.84 -64.60 -4.68
C LYS A 588 -32.40 -64.12 -4.94
N GLU A 589 -32.08 -62.99 -4.42
CA GLU A 589 -30.74 -62.37 -4.54
C GLU A 589 -29.96 -62.55 -3.25
N TYR A 590 -28.73 -63.03 -3.36
CA TYR A 590 -27.77 -63.23 -2.29
C TYR A 590 -26.54 -62.38 -2.55
N VAL A 591 -26.12 -61.62 -1.54
CA VAL A 591 -24.89 -60.80 -1.62
C VAL A 591 -23.74 -61.63 -1.01
N LEU A 592 -22.73 -61.91 -1.80
CA LEU A 592 -21.52 -62.66 -1.43
C LEU A 592 -20.33 -61.73 -1.24
#